data_1dc26494c864824aea32efc3aff89c24
#
_entry.id   1dc26494c864824aea32efc3aff89c24
#
_cell.length_a   1.000
_cell.length_b   1.000
_cell.length_c   1.000
_cell.angle_alpha   90.00
_cell.angle_beta   90.00
_cell.angle_gamma   90.00
#
_symmetry.space_group_name_H-M   'P 1'
#
loop_
_entity.id
_entity.type
_entity.pdbx_description
1 polymer ?
#
loop_
_entity_poly.entity_id
_entity_poly.type
_entity_poly.pdbx_seq_one_letter_code
_entity_poly.pdbx_strand_id
1 'polypeptide(L)'
;MGEAVKFELPWPPSVNRYYRHVGPRVLISREGRRFRRMCVSRLAGAFPKLAGTVKLTGEFYPPDARRRDLDNILKCTLDSLVHAGLMEDDSQIKRIDIRMEDPVPPEGLVYIDLEEINETGKKNGKRTCSN
;
A
#
# COMPACT_ATOMS: atom_id res chain seq x y z
N MET A 1 13.56 -0.93 -18.02
CA MET A 1 12.72 0.03 -17.35
C MET A 1 11.46 -0.61 -16.88
N GLY A 2 11.07 -0.31 -15.70
CA GLY A 2 9.85 -0.85 -15.17
C GLY A 2 8.69 0.10 -15.33
N GLU A 3 7.51 -0.41 -15.11
CA GLU A 3 6.31 0.40 -15.03
C GLU A 3 6.32 1.20 -13.75
N ALA A 4 5.75 2.39 -13.79
CA ALA A 4 5.55 3.23 -12.61
C ALA A 4 4.11 3.66 -12.58
N VAL A 5 3.48 3.51 -11.42
CA VAL A 5 2.06 3.81 -11.23
C VAL A 5 1.94 4.73 -10.03
N LYS A 6 1.28 5.88 -10.22
CA LYS A 6 1.11 6.86 -9.14
C LYS A 6 -0.36 7.17 -8.98
N PHE A 7 -0.80 7.23 -7.72
CA PHE A 7 -2.22 7.49 -7.45
C PHE A 7 -2.42 7.96 -6.02
N GLU A 8 -3.61 8.45 -5.77
CA GLU A 8 -4.00 8.94 -4.46
C GLU A 8 -5.12 8.04 -3.92
N LEU A 9 -5.06 7.79 -2.62
CA LEU A 9 -6.08 6.99 -1.94
C LEU A 9 -6.63 7.77 -0.75
N PRO A 10 -7.83 7.42 -0.27
CA PRO A 10 -8.30 7.97 1.00
C PRO A 10 -7.44 7.45 2.14
N TRP A 11 -7.54 8.11 3.30
CA TRP A 11 -6.81 7.67 4.49
C TRP A 11 -7.31 6.29 4.90
N PRO A 12 -6.41 5.32 5.12
CA PRO A 12 -6.83 3.96 5.48
C PRO A 12 -7.20 3.84 6.97
N PRO A 13 -8.03 2.88 7.31
CA PRO A 13 -8.25 2.56 8.72
C PRO A 13 -7.00 1.88 9.29
N SER A 14 -6.84 1.94 10.61
CA SER A 14 -5.76 1.21 11.26
C SER A 14 -6.02 -0.29 11.18
N VAL A 15 -4.99 -1.09 11.44
CA VAL A 15 -5.12 -2.54 11.46
C VAL A 15 -6.25 -2.98 12.39
N ASN A 16 -6.34 -2.34 13.56
CA ASN A 16 -7.37 -2.71 14.53
C ASN A 16 -8.78 -2.43 14.06
N ARG A 17 -8.97 -1.50 13.14
CA ARG A 17 -10.29 -1.17 12.61
C ARG A 17 -10.57 -1.83 11.28
N TYR A 18 -9.52 -2.23 10.58
CA TYR A 18 -9.64 -2.91 9.31
C TYR A 18 -10.13 -4.34 9.49
N TYR A 19 -9.72 -4.99 10.56
CA TYR A 19 -10.11 -6.36 10.87
C TYR A 19 -11.04 -6.40 12.06
N ARG A 20 -11.83 -7.47 12.16
CA ARG A 20 -12.62 -7.73 13.33
C ARG A 20 -12.40 -9.19 13.75
N HIS A 21 -12.48 -9.42 15.04
CA HIS A 21 -12.32 -10.76 15.59
C HIS A 21 -13.68 -11.33 15.95
N VAL A 22 -13.96 -12.55 15.49
CA VAL A 22 -15.20 -13.25 15.78
C VAL A 22 -14.79 -14.63 16.25
N GLY A 23 -14.71 -14.83 17.58
CA GLY A 23 -14.17 -16.03 18.14
C GLY A 23 -12.73 -16.22 17.71
N PRO A 24 -12.35 -17.40 17.20
CA PRO A 24 -10.98 -17.64 16.75
C PRO A 24 -10.71 -17.09 15.33
N ARG A 25 -11.69 -16.47 14.72
CA ARG A 25 -11.57 -16.03 13.33
C ARG A 25 -11.27 -14.54 13.25
N VAL A 26 -10.51 -14.16 12.22
CA VAL A 26 -10.22 -12.77 11.93
C VAL A 26 -10.86 -12.47 10.57
N LEU A 27 -11.76 -11.50 10.55
CA LEU A 27 -12.50 -11.13 9.35
C LEU A 27 -12.23 -9.67 9.02
N ILE A 28 -12.49 -9.32 7.77
CA ILE A 28 -12.41 -7.91 7.37
C ILE A 28 -13.65 -7.20 7.92
N SER A 29 -13.45 -6.08 8.60
CA SER A 29 -14.56 -5.32 9.18
C SER A 29 -15.36 -4.61 8.09
N ARG A 30 -16.51 -4.05 8.49
CA ARG A 30 -17.28 -3.21 7.58
C ARG A 30 -16.44 -2.03 7.09
N GLU A 31 -15.72 -1.41 7.98
CA GLU A 31 -14.85 -0.28 7.64
C GLU A 31 -13.74 -0.71 6.69
N GLY A 32 -13.16 -1.87 6.93
CA GLY A 32 -12.13 -2.41 6.05
C GLY A 32 -12.66 -2.72 4.67
N ARG A 33 -13.87 -3.32 4.59
CA ARG A 33 -14.48 -3.60 3.30
C ARG A 33 -14.79 -2.33 2.54
N ARG A 34 -15.21 -1.29 3.26
CA ARG A 34 -15.50 0.00 2.63
C ARG A 34 -14.24 0.61 2.05
N PHE A 35 -13.14 0.56 2.80
CA PHE A 35 -11.88 1.08 2.31
C PHE A 35 -11.42 0.30 1.07
N ARG A 36 -11.53 -1.03 1.10
CA ARG A 36 -11.19 -1.85 -0.07
C ARG A 36 -12.01 -1.44 -1.28
N ARG A 37 -13.32 -1.26 -1.10
CA ARG A 37 -14.18 -0.87 -2.21
C ARG A 37 -13.76 0.47 -2.80
N MET A 38 -13.37 1.40 -1.94
CA MET A 38 -12.92 2.71 -2.42
C MET A 38 -11.64 2.58 -3.23
N CYS A 39 -10.72 1.74 -2.78
CA CYS A 39 -9.48 1.50 -3.52
C CYS A 39 -9.77 0.83 -4.85
N VAL A 40 -10.62 -0.20 -4.85
CA VAL A 40 -10.97 -0.88 -6.08
C VAL A 40 -11.64 0.07 -7.06
N SER A 41 -12.54 0.91 -6.57
CA SER A 41 -13.24 1.86 -7.41
C SER A 41 -12.28 2.82 -8.10
N ARG A 42 -11.22 3.21 -7.42
CA ARG A 42 -10.25 4.15 -7.99
C ARG A 42 -9.23 3.49 -8.90
N LEU A 43 -8.88 2.25 -8.61
CA LEU A 43 -7.68 1.65 -9.19
C LEU A 43 -7.94 0.52 -10.18
N ALA A 44 -9.03 -0.22 -10.01
CA ALA A 44 -9.27 -1.39 -10.84
C ALA A 44 -9.45 -0.99 -12.30
N GLY A 45 -8.64 -1.58 -13.17
CA GLY A 45 -8.70 -1.28 -14.58
C GLY A 45 -8.04 0.03 -14.99
N ALA A 46 -7.58 0.83 -14.02
CA ALA A 46 -6.95 2.11 -14.33
C ALA A 46 -5.48 1.97 -14.70
N PHE A 47 -4.86 0.89 -14.23
CA PHE A 47 -3.42 0.67 -14.43
C PHE A 47 -3.16 -0.78 -14.77
N PRO A 48 -2.08 -1.07 -15.50
CA PRO A 48 -1.73 -2.47 -15.74
C PRO A 48 -1.26 -3.13 -14.45
N LYS A 49 -1.50 -4.44 -14.35
CA LYS A 49 -1.03 -5.19 -13.20
C LYS A 49 0.49 -5.27 -13.25
N LEU A 50 1.11 -4.94 -12.14
CA LEU A 50 2.57 -5.00 -12.05
C LEU A 50 3.02 -6.43 -11.83
N ALA A 51 4.00 -6.86 -12.59
CA ALA A 51 4.62 -8.18 -12.45
C ALA A 51 6.02 -7.98 -11.90
N GLY A 52 6.56 -8.97 -11.26
CA GLY A 52 7.95 -8.89 -10.79
C GLY A 52 8.09 -8.08 -9.52
N THR A 53 9.29 -7.59 -9.28
CA THR A 53 9.64 -6.90 -8.05
C THR A 53 9.19 -5.46 -8.07
N VAL A 54 8.61 -5.00 -6.97
CA VAL A 54 8.02 -3.68 -6.88
C VAL A 54 8.64 -2.89 -5.73
N LYS A 55 8.87 -1.61 -5.99
CA LYS A 55 9.24 -0.64 -4.96
C LYS A 55 8.02 0.23 -4.67
N LEU A 56 7.71 0.41 -3.41
CA LEU A 56 6.60 1.26 -2.99
C LEU A 56 7.15 2.51 -2.31
N THR A 57 6.71 3.67 -2.78
CA THR A 57 6.98 4.94 -2.10
C THR A 57 5.63 5.51 -1.70
N GLY A 58 5.52 5.98 -0.45
CA GLY A 58 4.24 6.48 0.03
C GLY A 58 4.38 7.71 0.91
N GLU A 59 3.43 8.63 0.75
CA GLU A 59 3.32 9.79 1.61
C GLU A 59 1.93 9.74 2.25
N PHE A 60 1.92 9.67 3.58
CA PHE A 60 0.69 9.51 4.34
C PHE A 60 0.37 10.82 5.05
N TYR A 61 -0.69 11.49 4.60
CA TYR A 61 -1.15 12.77 5.16
C TYR A 61 -2.35 12.50 6.05
N PRO A 62 -2.16 12.46 7.39
CA PRO A 62 -3.26 12.06 8.27
C PRO A 62 -4.34 13.13 8.36
N PRO A 63 -5.55 12.75 8.82
CA PRO A 63 -6.65 13.71 8.92
C PRO A 63 -6.50 14.69 10.07
N ASP A 64 -5.66 14.37 11.03
CA ASP A 64 -5.44 15.25 12.20
C ASP A 64 -4.09 14.91 12.82
N ALA A 65 -3.75 15.62 13.90
CA ALA A 65 -2.43 15.50 14.51
C ALA A 65 -2.33 14.40 15.56
N ARG A 66 -3.32 13.50 15.64
CA ARG A 66 -3.26 12.40 16.59
C ARG A 66 -2.10 11.47 16.24
N ARG A 67 -1.56 10.86 17.28
CA ARG A 67 -0.45 9.94 17.13
C ARG A 67 -0.88 8.68 16.40
N ARG A 68 -0.10 8.28 15.39
CA ARG A 68 -0.38 7.08 14.61
C ARG A 68 0.93 6.44 14.20
N ASP A 69 0.92 5.11 14.08
CA ASP A 69 2.08 4.36 13.62
C ASP A 69 1.93 3.99 12.16
N LEU A 70 3.00 4.19 11.40
CA LEU A 70 2.97 3.90 9.96
C LEU A 70 2.64 2.44 9.67
N ASP A 71 3.17 1.51 10.45
CA ASP A 71 2.91 0.10 10.17
C ASP A 71 1.45 -0.27 10.39
N ASN A 72 0.75 0.43 11.27
CA ASN A 72 -0.67 0.15 11.53
C ASN A 72 -1.57 0.54 10.37
N ILE A 73 -1.11 1.40 9.48
CA ILE A 73 -1.92 1.81 8.34
C ILE A 73 -1.38 1.23 7.03
N LEU A 74 -0.11 0.85 7.02
CA LEU A 74 0.52 0.32 5.82
C LEU A 74 -0.08 -1.02 5.41
N LYS A 75 -0.29 -1.91 6.36
CA LYS A 75 -0.78 -3.24 6.06
C LYS A 75 -2.13 -3.20 5.34
N CYS A 76 -3.02 -2.36 5.80
CA CYS A 76 -4.33 -2.23 5.16
C CYS A 76 -4.22 -1.67 3.75
N THR A 77 -3.30 -0.73 3.57
CA THR A 77 -3.04 -0.15 2.26
C THR A 77 -2.55 -1.22 1.30
N LEU A 78 -1.55 -2.01 1.72
CA LEU A 78 -0.99 -3.05 0.85
C LEU A 78 -2.03 -4.10 0.47
N ASP A 79 -2.82 -4.53 1.45
CA ASP A 79 -3.87 -5.51 1.19
C ASP A 79 -4.86 -4.99 0.16
N SER A 80 -5.22 -3.72 0.26
CA SER A 80 -6.18 -3.14 -0.66
C SER A 80 -5.62 -2.97 -2.07
N LEU A 81 -4.31 -2.71 -2.19
CA LEU A 81 -3.68 -2.61 -3.51
C LEU A 81 -3.69 -3.96 -4.22
N VAL A 82 -3.40 -5.03 -3.49
CA VAL A 82 -3.46 -6.37 -4.07
C VAL A 82 -4.89 -6.70 -4.47
N HIS A 83 -5.84 -6.40 -3.59
CA HIS A 83 -7.24 -6.67 -3.86
C HIS A 83 -7.75 -5.88 -5.07
N ALA A 84 -7.23 -4.69 -5.29
CA ALA A 84 -7.60 -3.87 -6.44
C ALA A 84 -6.93 -4.32 -7.73
N GLY A 85 -6.03 -5.29 -7.66
CA GLY A 85 -5.44 -5.88 -8.85
C GLY A 85 -4.18 -5.20 -9.37
N LEU A 86 -3.54 -4.37 -8.57
CA LEU A 86 -2.31 -3.72 -9.03
C LEU A 86 -1.12 -4.65 -9.05
N MET A 87 -1.17 -5.72 -8.26
CA MET A 87 -0.13 -6.74 -8.25
C MET A 87 -0.76 -8.04 -7.78
N GLU A 88 -0.08 -9.14 -8.01
CA GLU A 88 -0.60 -10.45 -7.66
C GLU A 88 -0.56 -10.70 -6.17
N ASP A 89 0.51 -10.23 -5.52
CA ASP A 89 0.73 -10.49 -4.11
C ASP A 89 1.67 -9.42 -3.55
N ASP A 90 1.48 -9.05 -2.28
CA ASP A 90 2.31 -8.02 -1.68
C ASP A 90 3.75 -8.50 -1.44
N SER A 91 4.01 -9.81 -1.57
CA SER A 91 5.37 -10.30 -1.51
C SER A 91 6.23 -9.80 -2.67
N GLN A 92 5.61 -9.26 -3.71
CA GLN A 92 6.35 -8.63 -4.79
C GLN A 92 7.05 -7.35 -4.35
N ILE A 93 6.58 -6.75 -3.25
CA ILE A 93 7.17 -5.50 -2.76
C ILE A 93 8.43 -5.83 -1.99
N LYS A 94 9.56 -5.44 -2.55
CA LYS A 94 10.87 -5.70 -1.95
C LYS A 94 11.51 -4.47 -1.37
N ARG A 95 10.90 -3.32 -1.57
CA ARG A 95 11.45 -2.07 -1.09
C ARG A 95 10.32 -1.12 -0.77
N ILE A 96 10.36 -0.54 0.43
CA ILE A 96 9.32 0.37 0.91
C ILE A 96 9.99 1.61 1.47
N ASP A 97 9.52 2.76 1.01
CA ASP A 97 9.96 4.04 1.53
C ASP A 97 8.70 4.87 1.79
N ILE A 98 8.30 4.96 3.05
CA ILE A 98 7.07 5.67 3.40
C ILE A 98 7.35 6.72 4.46
N ARG A 99 6.52 7.76 4.47
CA ARG A 99 6.64 8.84 5.42
C ARG A 99 5.27 9.27 5.93
N MET A 100 5.25 9.70 7.19
CA MET A 100 4.10 10.38 7.74
C MET A 100 4.31 11.87 7.54
N GLU A 101 3.43 12.50 6.79
CA GLU A 101 3.53 13.92 6.48
C GLU A 101 2.62 14.72 7.40
N ASP A 102 2.57 16.02 7.20
CA ASP A 102 1.72 16.89 7.99
C ASP A 102 0.25 16.57 7.73
N PRO A 103 -0.62 16.81 8.72
CA PRO A 103 -2.04 16.53 8.52
C PRO A 103 -2.67 17.34 7.40
N VAL A 104 -3.65 16.72 6.73
CA VAL A 104 -4.49 17.38 5.75
C VAL A 104 -5.94 17.17 6.18
N PRO A 105 -6.45 18.04 7.07
CA PRO A 105 -7.83 17.89 7.54
C PRO A 105 -8.82 18.18 6.43
N PRO A 106 -10.05 17.67 6.54
CA PRO A 106 -10.52 16.85 7.66
C PRO A 106 -10.31 15.37 7.47
N GLU A 107 -9.98 14.91 6.27
CA GLU A 107 -10.04 13.49 5.94
C GLU A 107 -8.70 12.82 5.74
N GLY A 108 -7.66 13.62 5.48
CA GLY A 108 -6.37 13.02 5.15
C GLY A 108 -6.36 12.37 3.79
N LEU A 109 -5.21 11.89 3.38
CA LEU A 109 -5.07 11.18 2.11
C LEU A 109 -3.72 10.49 2.08
N VAL A 110 -3.53 9.63 1.07
CA VAL A 110 -2.29 8.90 0.88
C VAL A 110 -1.90 8.98 -0.59
N TYR A 111 -0.63 9.30 -0.84
CA TYR A 111 -0.06 9.21 -2.19
C TYR A 111 0.81 7.99 -2.27
N ILE A 112 0.61 7.18 -3.29
CA ILE A 112 1.38 5.95 -3.50
C ILE A 112 2.04 5.99 -4.87
N ASP A 113 3.28 5.57 -4.91
CA ASP A 113 4.06 5.40 -6.12
C ASP A 113 4.56 3.96 -6.12
N LEU A 114 4.13 3.17 -7.09
CA LEU A 114 4.57 1.79 -7.25
C LEU A 114 5.42 1.71 -8.51
N GLU A 115 6.59 1.13 -8.38
CA GLU A 115 7.51 1.05 -9.50
C GLU A 115 8.06 -0.37 -9.61
N GLU A 116 7.94 -0.96 -10.80
CA GLU A 116 8.62 -2.23 -11.04
C GLU A 116 10.11 -1.97 -11.11
N ILE A 117 10.88 -2.73 -10.35
CA ILE A 117 12.32 -2.60 -10.38
C ILE A 117 12.90 -3.84 -11.02
N ASN A 118 13.92 -3.59 -11.82
CA ASN A 118 14.54 -4.64 -12.58
C ASN A 118 15.54 -5.39 -11.73
N GLU A 119 15.17 -6.61 -11.36
CA GLU A 119 16.03 -7.43 -10.53
C GLU A 119 17.36 -7.74 -11.20
N THR A 120 17.33 -7.97 -12.49
CA THR A 120 18.56 -8.25 -13.19
C THR A 120 19.52 -7.10 -13.15
N GLY A 121 19.00 -5.91 -13.22
CA GLY A 121 19.84 -4.73 -13.15
C GLY A 121 20.54 -4.61 -11.85
N LYS A 122 20.00 -5.19 -10.86
CA LYS A 122 20.60 -5.08 -9.61
C LYS A 122 21.42 -6.28 -9.24
N LYS A 123 21.34 -7.16 -9.80
CA LYS A 123 21.97 -8.29 -9.37
C LYS A 123 23.37 -8.29 -9.48
N ASN A 124 22.52 -7.82 -9.79
CA ASN A 124 23.13 -7.71 -9.81
C ASN A 124 23.58 -7.52 -8.99
N GLY A 125 23.70 -7.43 -8.83
CA GLY A 125 23.95 -7.52 -8.22
C GLY A 125 24.19 -7.60 -7.31
N LYS A 126 24.24 -7.82 -7.35
CA LYS A 126 24.37 -8.21 -6.80
C LYS A 126 24.58 -8.28 -5.90
N ARG A 127 24.69 -8.37 -5.91
CA ARG A 127 24.91 -8.72 -5.38
C ARG A 127 25.32 -8.51 -4.73
N THR A 128 25.49 -8.33 -4.83
CA THR A 128 25.80 -8.44 -4.40
C THR A 128 26.03 -8.31 -3.47
N CYS A 129 26.26 -8.28 -3.41
CA CYS A 129 26.30 -8.42 -2.73
C CYS A 129 26.43 -8.59 -2.11
N SER A 130 26.64 -8.56 -2.18
CA SER A 130 26.64 -8.92 -1.80
C SER A 130 26.65 -9.13 -1.16
N ASN A 131 26.85 -9.18 -1.24
CA ASN A 131 26.81 -9.57 -0.97
C ASN A 131 26.73 -9.75 -0.67
#